data_c63902264000174eb5b2787c261fa65a
#
_entry.id   c63902264000174eb5b2787c261fa65a
#
_cell.length_a   1.000
_cell.length_b   1.000
_cell.length_c   1.000
_cell.angle_alpha   90.00
_cell.angle_beta   90.00
_cell.angle_gamma   90.00
#
_symmetry.space_group_name_H-M   'P 1'
#
loop_
_entity.id
_entity.type
_entity.pdbx_description
1 polymer ?
#
loop_
_entity_poly.entity_id
_entity_poly.type
_entity_poly.pdbx_seq_one_letter_code
_entity_poly.pdbx_strand_id
1 'polypeptide(L)'
;GHGDAETVRRVREQVGDQIPIVVTHDYHANVPPELIAYADALVIYKTNPHIDQRERGIQAAKILARTIRGEICPKMHMVNPEVVFNIYFHNTSVAPMQPLMQQAIELEQRPGILAASIAAGYQYADVEWMGPAIVLVTDGDADLATREAEKIGDAMWSIREQLVLDVPDPAAAVRQAIASDDNPTTLLDFGDNIGGGSAGDSTFVLEQLLAQQADGW
;
A
#
# COMPACT_ATOMS: atom_id res chain seq x y z
N GLY A 1 4.00 9.14 -4.94
CA GLY A 1 5.30 9.50 -5.53
C GLY A 1 5.55 11.01 -5.59
N HIS A 2 6.63 11.43 -6.20
CA HIS A 2 6.98 12.87 -6.30
C HIS A 2 5.87 13.72 -6.95
N GLY A 3 5.15 13.20 -7.95
CA GLY A 3 4.03 13.91 -8.58
C GLY A 3 2.89 14.22 -7.60
N ASP A 4 2.61 13.31 -6.70
CA ASP A 4 1.58 13.49 -5.68
C ASP A 4 2.01 14.56 -4.68
N ALA A 5 3.26 14.48 -4.17
CA ALA A 5 3.82 15.46 -3.26
C ALA A 5 3.87 16.86 -3.88
N GLU A 6 4.29 16.97 -5.14
CA GLU A 6 4.31 18.24 -5.88
C GLU A 6 2.89 18.82 -6.06
N THR A 7 1.90 17.98 -6.32
CA THR A 7 0.50 18.41 -6.38
C THR A 7 0.04 18.99 -5.06
N VAL A 8 0.28 18.29 -3.94
CA VAL A 8 -0.10 18.75 -2.60
C VAL A 8 0.66 20.02 -2.22
N ARG A 9 1.96 20.10 -2.55
CA ARG A 9 2.79 21.29 -2.34
C ARG A 9 2.18 22.52 -3.05
N ARG A 10 1.82 22.39 -4.33
CA ARG A 10 1.19 23.49 -5.09
C ARG A 10 -0.17 23.90 -4.50
N VAL A 11 -0.97 22.94 -4.07
CA VAL A 11 -2.23 23.24 -3.39
C VAL A 11 -1.94 24.01 -2.10
N ARG A 12 -0.98 23.56 -1.28
CA ARG A 12 -0.57 24.25 -0.05
C ARG A 12 -0.14 25.69 -0.31
N GLU A 13 0.65 25.93 -1.35
CA GLU A 13 1.07 27.28 -1.74
C GLU A 13 -0.10 28.20 -2.12
N GLN A 14 -1.15 27.64 -2.72
CA GLN A 14 -2.34 28.40 -3.11
C GLN A 14 -3.28 28.71 -1.93
N VAL A 15 -3.47 27.71 -1.04
CA VAL A 15 -4.46 27.86 0.05
C VAL A 15 -3.85 28.39 1.36
N GLY A 16 -2.52 28.40 1.48
CA GLY A 16 -1.79 28.81 2.70
C GLY A 16 -1.96 27.83 3.85
N ASP A 17 -1.39 28.16 5.01
CA ASP A 17 -1.31 27.25 6.16
C ASP A 17 -2.62 27.17 6.97
N GLN A 18 -3.58 28.03 6.71
CA GLN A 18 -4.84 28.09 7.48
C GLN A 18 -5.91 27.13 6.95
N ILE A 19 -5.76 26.64 5.74
CA ILE A 19 -6.71 25.69 5.15
C ILE A 19 -6.15 24.28 5.30
N PRO A 20 -6.79 23.37 6.05
CA PRO A 20 -6.29 22.02 6.20
C PRO A 20 -6.42 21.22 4.91
N ILE A 21 -5.41 20.41 4.62
CA ILE A 21 -5.36 19.49 3.48
C ILE A 21 -5.32 18.07 4.01
N VAL A 22 -6.33 17.27 3.66
CA VAL A 22 -6.36 15.83 3.94
C VAL A 22 -6.28 15.07 2.63
N VAL A 23 -5.34 14.14 2.56
CA VAL A 23 -5.07 13.36 1.36
C VAL A 23 -5.56 11.93 1.56
N THR A 24 -6.18 11.34 0.55
CA THR A 24 -6.39 9.88 0.47
C THR A 24 -5.43 9.29 -0.55
N HIS A 25 -4.92 8.10 -0.26
CA HIS A 25 -3.93 7.45 -1.13
C HIS A 25 -4.26 5.98 -1.35
N ASP A 26 -3.80 5.47 -2.48
CA ASP A 26 -3.81 4.04 -2.78
C ASP A 26 -2.85 3.26 -1.87
N TYR A 27 -3.18 2.01 -1.60
CA TYR A 27 -2.36 1.09 -0.79
C TYR A 27 -0.97 0.82 -1.40
N HIS A 28 -0.86 0.87 -2.75
CA HIS A 28 0.40 0.65 -3.47
C HIS A 28 1.26 1.92 -3.60
N ALA A 29 0.95 2.98 -2.87
CA ALA A 29 1.70 4.22 -2.95
C ALA A 29 3.14 4.08 -2.44
N ASN A 30 4.09 4.62 -3.19
CA ASN A 30 5.41 4.97 -2.68
C ASN A 30 5.30 6.39 -2.11
N VAL A 31 5.25 6.53 -0.80
CA VAL A 31 4.93 7.79 -0.11
C VAL A 31 6.21 8.55 0.20
N PRO A 32 6.47 9.71 -0.44
CA PRO A 32 7.63 10.52 -0.12
C PRO A 32 7.41 11.36 1.15
N PRO A 33 8.46 11.67 1.93
CA PRO A 33 8.36 12.50 3.13
C PRO A 33 7.76 13.87 2.89
N GLU A 34 7.97 14.45 1.72
CA GLU A 34 7.44 15.76 1.34
C GLU A 34 5.90 15.78 1.36
N LEU A 35 5.23 14.66 1.06
CA LEU A 35 3.77 14.57 1.11
C LEU A 35 3.26 14.83 2.53
N ILE A 36 3.97 14.28 3.54
CA ILE A 36 3.65 14.48 4.95
C ILE A 36 3.87 15.93 5.38
N ALA A 37 4.87 16.60 4.82
CA ALA A 37 5.19 17.99 5.16
C ALA A 37 4.13 18.99 4.67
N TYR A 38 3.39 18.69 3.61
CA TYR A 38 2.42 19.60 3.00
C TYR A 38 0.97 19.28 3.31
N ALA A 39 0.67 18.07 3.79
CA ALA A 39 -0.67 17.65 4.19
C ALA A 39 -0.84 17.70 5.71
N ASP A 40 -2.08 17.89 6.19
CA ASP A 40 -2.42 17.84 7.62
C ASP A 40 -2.79 16.41 8.05
N ALA A 41 -3.31 15.60 7.12
CA ALA A 41 -3.55 14.18 7.36
C ALA A 41 -3.45 13.38 6.05
N LEU A 42 -3.03 12.13 6.17
CA LEU A 42 -3.00 11.13 5.09
C LEU A 42 -3.75 9.88 5.53
N VAL A 43 -4.68 9.42 4.69
CA VAL A 43 -5.46 8.20 4.90
C VAL A 43 -5.27 7.29 3.70
N ILE A 44 -4.80 6.06 3.94
CA ILE A 44 -4.49 5.09 2.88
C ILE A 44 -5.49 3.93 2.95
N TYR A 45 -5.81 3.32 1.79
CA TYR A 45 -6.64 2.11 1.72
C TYR A 45 -6.04 1.01 2.59
N LYS A 46 -6.90 0.21 3.21
CA LYS A 46 -6.51 -0.89 4.10
C LYS A 46 -6.69 -2.27 3.47
N THR A 47 -7.26 -2.29 2.28
CA THR A 47 -7.59 -3.55 1.60
C THR A 47 -6.92 -3.65 0.24
N ASN A 48 -6.39 -4.82 -0.04
CA ASN A 48 -6.00 -5.27 -1.35
C ASN A 48 -6.48 -6.73 -1.51
N PRO A 49 -7.45 -6.99 -2.41
CA PRO A 49 -8.11 -6.09 -3.38
C PRO A 49 -8.83 -4.90 -2.73
N HIS A 50 -8.86 -3.76 -3.43
CA HIS A 50 -9.42 -2.50 -2.93
C HIS A 50 -10.94 -2.55 -2.83
N ILE A 51 -11.49 -2.58 -1.63
CA ILE A 51 -12.92 -2.60 -1.35
C ILE A 51 -13.36 -1.55 -0.32
N ASP A 52 -12.40 -0.76 0.24
CA ASP A 52 -12.64 0.20 1.32
C ASP A 52 -12.41 1.68 0.92
N GLN A 53 -12.30 1.99 -0.38
CA GLN A 53 -12.03 3.36 -0.85
C GLN A 53 -13.05 4.37 -0.33
N ARG A 54 -14.35 3.99 -0.34
CA ARG A 54 -15.43 4.84 0.14
C ARG A 54 -15.29 5.13 1.64
N GLU A 55 -15.00 4.13 2.43
CA GLU A 55 -14.81 4.23 3.89
C GLU A 55 -13.61 5.13 4.22
N ARG A 56 -12.51 4.99 3.47
CA ARG A 56 -11.32 5.85 3.64
C ARG A 56 -11.62 7.29 3.22
N GLY A 57 -12.35 7.51 2.15
CA GLY A 57 -12.84 8.84 1.76
C GLY A 57 -13.70 9.49 2.83
N ILE A 58 -14.62 8.72 3.45
CA ILE A 58 -15.45 9.21 4.56
C ILE A 58 -14.59 9.52 5.79
N GLN A 59 -13.60 8.68 6.13
CA GLN A 59 -12.67 8.93 7.24
C GLN A 59 -11.90 10.24 7.02
N ALA A 60 -11.31 10.41 5.84
CA ALA A 60 -10.60 11.63 5.48
C ALA A 60 -11.48 12.88 5.56
N ALA A 61 -12.71 12.81 5.04
CA ALA A 61 -13.67 13.91 5.11
C ALA A 61 -14.07 14.26 6.56
N LYS A 62 -14.21 13.25 7.44
CA LYS A 62 -14.47 13.45 8.86
C LYS A 62 -13.30 14.14 9.56
N ILE A 63 -12.07 13.72 9.29
CA ILE A 63 -10.86 14.37 9.82
C ILE A 63 -10.83 15.82 9.37
N LEU A 64 -10.99 16.08 8.07
CA LEU A 64 -11.01 17.42 7.51
C LEU A 64 -12.06 18.31 8.18
N ALA A 65 -13.31 17.85 8.24
CA ALA A 65 -14.41 18.62 8.80
C ALA A 65 -14.21 18.94 10.30
N ARG A 66 -13.69 18.00 11.08
CA ARG A 66 -13.39 18.18 12.50
C ARG A 66 -12.22 19.15 12.70
N THR A 67 -11.19 19.07 11.84
CA THR A 67 -10.06 20.01 11.85
C THR A 67 -10.53 21.44 11.57
N ILE A 68 -11.37 21.65 10.54
CA ILE A 68 -11.94 22.97 10.21
C ILE A 68 -12.74 23.54 11.37
N ARG A 69 -13.46 22.71 12.13
CA ARG A 69 -14.24 23.15 13.30
C ARG A 69 -13.38 23.35 14.56
N GLY A 70 -12.08 23.06 14.50
CA GLY A 70 -11.18 23.14 15.67
C GLY A 70 -11.45 22.07 16.73
N GLU A 71 -12.12 20.97 16.37
CA GLU A 71 -12.40 19.85 17.27
C GLU A 71 -11.21 18.94 17.47
N ILE A 72 -10.29 18.92 16.50
CA ILE A 72 -9.06 18.12 16.50
C ILE A 72 -7.91 18.92 15.88
N CYS A 73 -6.67 18.53 16.22
CA CYS A 73 -5.43 19.09 15.68
C CYS A 73 -4.54 17.96 15.16
N PRO A 74 -4.70 17.53 13.90
CA PRO A 74 -3.96 16.38 13.36
C PRO A 74 -2.43 16.57 13.49
N LYS A 75 -1.75 15.51 13.93
CA LYS A 75 -0.30 15.37 13.92
C LYS A 75 0.03 14.08 13.23
N MET A 76 0.96 14.12 12.27
CA MET A 76 1.40 12.95 11.52
C MET A 76 2.82 12.56 11.83
N HIS A 77 3.07 11.26 11.79
CA HIS A 77 4.41 10.71 11.68
C HIS A 77 4.42 9.59 10.66
N MET A 78 5.53 9.47 9.93
CA MET A 78 5.74 8.42 8.94
C MET A 78 7.05 7.70 9.18
N VAL A 79 7.00 6.38 9.01
CA VAL A 79 8.16 5.49 8.99
C VAL A 79 8.18 4.77 7.65
N ASN A 80 9.35 4.72 7.02
CA ASN A 80 9.61 3.92 5.83
C ASN A 80 10.53 2.77 6.20
N PRO A 81 10.02 1.56 6.46
CA PRO A 81 10.88 0.39 6.66
C PRO A 81 11.71 0.11 5.39
N GLU A 82 13.00 -0.19 5.58
CA GLU A 82 13.94 -0.43 4.48
C GLU A 82 13.74 -1.83 3.87
N VAL A 83 12.52 -2.12 3.42
CA VAL A 83 12.14 -3.38 2.79
C VAL A 83 11.41 -3.12 1.48
N VAL A 84 11.71 -3.89 0.46
CA VAL A 84 10.97 -3.92 -0.80
C VAL A 84 10.54 -5.35 -1.05
N PHE A 85 9.28 -5.56 -1.35
CA PHE A 85 8.72 -6.90 -1.56
C PHE A 85 7.76 -6.95 -2.74
N ASN A 86 7.59 -8.14 -3.27
CA ASN A 86 6.79 -8.35 -4.46
C ASN A 86 5.30 -8.13 -4.20
N ILE A 87 4.59 -7.63 -5.22
CA ILE A 87 3.13 -7.40 -5.20
C ILE A 87 2.33 -8.66 -4.82
N TYR A 88 2.89 -9.84 -5.03
CA TYR A 88 2.32 -11.11 -4.57
C TYR A 88 1.94 -11.09 -3.08
N PHE A 89 2.74 -10.42 -2.25
CA PHE A 89 2.51 -10.30 -0.82
C PHE A 89 1.59 -9.13 -0.42
N HIS A 90 1.05 -8.39 -1.37
CA HIS A 90 0.20 -7.23 -1.07
C HIS A 90 -1.23 -7.60 -0.66
N ASN A 91 -1.63 -8.86 -0.71
CA ASN A 91 -2.96 -9.27 -0.27
C ASN A 91 -3.14 -9.08 1.25
N THR A 92 -4.03 -8.15 1.62
CA THR A 92 -4.27 -7.79 3.03
C THR A 92 -5.21 -8.75 3.76
N SER A 93 -5.76 -9.75 3.05
CA SER A 93 -6.68 -10.75 3.64
C SER A 93 -5.97 -12.00 4.14
N VAL A 94 -4.67 -12.15 3.84
CA VAL A 94 -3.86 -13.31 4.20
C VAL A 94 -2.52 -12.88 4.80
N ALA A 95 -1.89 -13.80 5.55
CA ALA A 95 -0.51 -13.61 6.01
C ALA A 95 0.46 -13.51 4.80
N PRO A 96 1.55 -12.75 4.92
CA PRO A 96 2.04 -12.07 6.13
C PRO A 96 1.47 -10.67 6.36
N MET A 97 0.73 -10.08 5.39
CA MET A 97 0.23 -8.69 5.50
C MET A 97 -1.01 -8.54 6.39
N GLN A 98 -1.87 -9.56 6.45
CA GLN A 98 -3.11 -9.48 7.24
C GLN A 98 -2.88 -9.10 8.72
N PRO A 99 -1.94 -9.70 9.47
CA PRO A 99 -1.72 -9.33 10.86
C PRO A 99 -1.28 -7.88 11.05
N LEU A 100 -0.46 -7.34 10.13
CA LEU A 100 -0.02 -5.95 10.17
C LEU A 100 -1.20 -4.99 9.92
N MET A 101 -2.01 -5.30 8.91
CA MET A 101 -3.19 -4.49 8.61
C MET A 101 -4.21 -4.53 9.75
N GLN A 102 -4.40 -5.70 10.37
CA GLN A 102 -5.26 -5.85 11.53
C GLN A 102 -4.77 -5.00 12.72
N GLN A 103 -3.46 -4.97 12.96
CA GLN A 103 -2.86 -4.11 13.99
C GLN A 103 -3.17 -2.62 13.72
N ALA A 104 -3.05 -2.16 12.47
CA ALA A 104 -3.39 -0.79 12.11
C ALA A 104 -4.89 -0.49 12.31
N ILE A 105 -5.78 -1.42 11.95
CA ILE A 105 -7.23 -1.29 12.14
C ILE A 105 -7.59 -1.19 13.62
N GLU A 106 -7.01 -2.05 14.45
CA GLU A 106 -7.24 -2.06 15.91
C GLU A 106 -6.72 -0.79 16.56
N LEU A 107 -5.58 -0.28 16.09
CA LEU A 107 -4.99 0.95 16.59
C LEU A 107 -5.93 2.15 16.39
N GLU A 108 -6.67 2.22 15.28
CA GLU A 108 -7.65 3.28 15.02
C GLU A 108 -8.83 3.29 16.01
N GLN A 109 -9.06 2.22 16.75
CA GLN A 109 -10.10 2.19 17.80
C GLN A 109 -9.64 2.85 19.12
N ARG A 110 -8.36 3.17 19.23
CA ARG A 110 -7.80 3.81 20.44
C ARG A 110 -8.07 5.31 20.43
N PRO A 111 -8.46 5.89 21.59
CA PRO A 111 -8.61 7.34 21.72
C PRO A 111 -7.32 8.09 21.29
N GLY A 112 -7.50 9.19 20.57
CA GLY A 112 -6.40 10.02 20.08
C GLY A 112 -5.80 9.57 18.75
N ILE A 113 -6.12 8.39 18.22
CA ILE A 113 -5.73 7.96 16.87
C ILE A 113 -6.82 8.36 15.88
N LEU A 114 -6.46 9.11 14.86
CA LEU A 114 -7.37 9.57 13.79
C LEU A 114 -7.27 8.69 12.54
N ALA A 115 -6.07 8.22 12.22
CA ALA A 115 -5.82 7.24 11.17
C ALA A 115 -4.52 6.49 11.45
N ALA A 116 -4.49 5.19 11.10
CA ALA A 116 -3.31 4.35 11.08
C ALA A 116 -3.25 3.64 9.72
N SER A 117 -2.30 4.02 8.91
CA SER A 117 -2.23 3.62 7.50
C SER A 117 -0.94 2.89 7.21
N ILE A 118 -1.04 1.84 6.38
CA ILE A 118 0.11 1.14 5.81
C ILE A 118 -0.02 1.23 4.30
N ALA A 119 0.94 1.84 3.62
CA ALA A 119 1.16 1.64 2.20
C ALA A 119 2.15 0.50 2.01
N ALA A 120 1.91 -0.38 1.04
CA ALA A 120 2.85 -1.46 0.72
C ALA A 120 3.99 -1.00 -0.20
N GLY A 121 3.82 0.15 -0.84
CA GLY A 121 4.73 0.60 -1.89
C GLY A 121 4.46 -0.11 -3.21
N TYR A 122 5.28 0.19 -4.21
CA TYR A 122 5.19 -0.41 -5.54
C TYR A 122 6.59 -0.59 -6.12
N GLN A 123 7.08 -1.82 -6.17
CA GLN A 123 8.45 -2.16 -6.52
C GLN A 123 8.83 -1.93 -7.99
N TYR A 124 7.84 -1.75 -8.88
CA TYR A 124 8.11 -1.48 -10.30
C TYR A 124 8.28 0.01 -10.62
N ALA A 125 8.13 0.89 -9.63
CA ALA A 125 8.40 2.31 -9.78
C ALA A 125 9.84 2.62 -9.34
N ASP A 126 10.66 3.14 -10.25
CA ASP A 126 12.02 3.57 -9.94
C ASP A 126 11.99 4.96 -9.29
N VAL A 127 11.75 4.98 -7.98
CA VAL A 127 11.69 6.19 -7.15
C VAL A 127 12.50 6.01 -5.88
N GLU A 128 13.04 7.11 -5.34
CA GLU A 128 13.87 7.10 -4.14
C GLU A 128 13.16 6.49 -2.91
N TRP A 129 11.86 6.73 -2.77
CA TRP A 129 11.03 6.28 -1.65
C TRP A 129 10.25 5.01 -1.99
N MET A 130 10.84 4.12 -2.76
CA MET A 130 10.24 2.84 -3.10
C MET A 130 10.14 1.94 -1.87
N GLY A 131 8.94 1.39 -1.64
CA GLY A 131 8.69 0.48 -0.53
C GLY A 131 7.55 0.93 0.38
N PRO A 132 7.35 0.24 1.51
CA PRO A 132 6.26 0.53 2.42
C PRO A 132 6.43 1.85 3.17
N ALA A 133 5.28 2.42 3.52
CA ALA A 133 5.22 3.57 4.41
C ALA A 133 4.13 3.34 5.47
N ILE A 134 4.47 3.55 6.72
CA ILE A 134 3.55 3.52 7.85
C ILE A 134 3.26 4.96 8.25
N VAL A 135 2.00 5.38 8.17
CA VAL A 135 1.60 6.76 8.49
C VAL A 135 0.58 6.73 9.62
N LEU A 136 0.91 7.38 10.72
CA LEU A 136 0.03 7.58 11.86
C LEU A 136 -0.44 9.03 11.92
N VAL A 137 -1.74 9.21 12.12
CA VAL A 137 -2.37 10.52 12.35
C VAL A 137 -3.04 10.51 13.71
N THR A 138 -2.64 11.42 14.59
CA THR A 138 -3.17 11.55 15.96
C THR A 138 -3.81 12.89 16.18
N ASP A 139 -4.62 13.02 17.23
CA ASP A 139 -5.19 14.28 17.68
C ASP A 139 -4.24 14.95 18.69
N GLY A 140 -3.39 15.84 18.18
CA GLY A 140 -2.49 16.68 18.97
C GLY A 140 -1.25 15.98 19.56
N ASP A 141 -1.14 14.66 19.51
CA ASP A 141 -0.06 13.87 20.16
C ASP A 141 0.93 13.33 19.13
N ALA A 142 1.97 14.12 18.83
CA ALA A 142 3.02 13.74 17.89
C ALA A 142 3.87 12.56 18.42
N ASP A 143 4.09 12.48 19.72
CA ASP A 143 4.87 11.39 20.32
C ASP A 143 4.12 10.06 20.22
N LEU A 144 2.78 10.07 20.36
CA LEU A 144 1.95 8.89 20.12
C LEU A 144 2.04 8.45 18.66
N ALA A 145 1.98 9.39 17.71
CA ALA A 145 2.11 9.09 16.29
C ALA A 145 3.44 8.42 15.99
N THR A 146 4.54 8.96 16.51
CA THR A 146 5.89 8.41 16.34
C THR A 146 5.98 6.99 16.90
N ARG A 147 5.65 6.80 18.17
CA ARG A 147 5.77 5.48 18.83
C ARG A 147 4.97 4.38 18.14
N GLU A 148 3.73 4.69 17.74
CA GLU A 148 2.88 3.66 17.13
C GLU A 148 3.26 3.41 15.66
N ALA A 149 3.77 4.41 14.92
CA ALA A 149 4.33 4.20 13.58
C ALA A 149 5.58 3.32 13.62
N GLU A 150 6.51 3.59 14.54
CA GLU A 150 7.72 2.79 14.73
C GLU A 150 7.41 1.34 15.05
N LYS A 151 6.45 1.08 15.95
CA LYS A 151 6.03 -0.30 16.28
C LYS A 151 5.52 -1.10 15.07
N ILE A 152 4.71 -0.47 14.21
CA ILE A 152 4.24 -1.14 12.99
C ILE A 152 5.40 -1.28 12.00
N GLY A 153 6.31 -0.29 11.92
CA GLY A 153 7.52 -0.35 11.12
C GLY A 153 8.43 -1.52 11.51
N ASP A 154 8.67 -1.68 12.81
CA ASP A 154 9.44 -2.81 13.37
C ASP A 154 8.76 -4.16 13.08
N ALA A 155 7.43 -4.23 13.22
CA ALA A 155 6.66 -5.42 12.89
C ALA A 155 6.76 -5.75 11.39
N MET A 156 6.70 -4.76 10.50
CA MET A 156 6.92 -4.93 9.06
C MET A 156 8.34 -5.45 8.78
N TRP A 157 9.35 -4.85 9.38
CA TRP A 157 10.73 -5.31 9.24
C TRP A 157 10.93 -6.74 9.74
N SER A 158 10.26 -7.13 10.81
CA SER A 158 10.39 -8.48 11.40
C SER A 158 9.92 -9.61 10.49
N ILE A 159 8.98 -9.32 9.58
CA ILE A 159 8.45 -10.32 8.63
C ILE A 159 9.21 -10.35 7.28
N ARG A 160 10.25 -9.54 7.07
CA ARG A 160 10.96 -9.39 5.78
C ARG A 160 11.42 -10.71 5.16
N GLU A 161 11.81 -11.68 5.98
CA GLU A 161 12.24 -13.00 5.50
C GLU A 161 11.09 -13.87 5.01
N GLN A 162 9.84 -13.54 5.38
CA GLN A 162 8.63 -14.18 4.87
C GLN A 162 8.17 -13.58 3.53
N LEU A 163 8.75 -12.44 3.13
CA LEU A 163 8.41 -11.70 1.91
C LEU A 163 9.30 -12.08 0.72
N VAL A 164 9.94 -13.24 0.79
CA VAL A 164 10.75 -13.79 -0.29
C VAL A 164 9.86 -14.62 -1.21
N LEU A 165 9.80 -14.22 -2.48
CA LEU A 165 8.98 -14.88 -3.48
C LEU A 165 9.66 -16.17 -3.94
N ASP A 166 8.96 -17.30 -3.77
CA ASP A 166 9.32 -18.61 -4.31
C ASP A 166 8.16 -19.09 -5.20
N VAL A 167 8.30 -18.86 -6.50
CA VAL A 167 7.30 -19.25 -7.49
C VAL A 167 7.98 -20.03 -8.63
N PRO A 168 7.27 -20.96 -9.29
CA PRO A 168 7.83 -21.69 -10.40
C PRO A 168 8.15 -20.77 -11.59
N ASP A 169 9.17 -21.09 -12.35
CA ASP A 169 9.38 -20.49 -13.66
C ASP A 169 8.22 -20.85 -14.63
N PRO A 170 8.05 -20.11 -15.74
CA PRO A 170 6.94 -20.35 -16.67
C PRO A 170 6.85 -21.80 -17.16
N ALA A 171 7.99 -22.46 -17.41
CA ALA A 171 8.01 -23.84 -17.88
C ALA A 171 7.55 -24.82 -16.78
N ALA A 172 7.96 -24.62 -15.55
CA ALA A 172 7.53 -25.41 -14.42
C ALA A 172 6.05 -25.16 -14.09
N ALA A 173 5.58 -23.91 -14.15
CA ALA A 173 4.19 -23.56 -13.93
C ALA A 173 3.23 -24.23 -14.92
N VAL A 174 3.58 -24.20 -16.21
CA VAL A 174 2.81 -24.90 -17.27
C VAL A 174 2.82 -26.40 -17.05
N ARG A 175 3.95 -27.03 -16.71
CA ARG A 175 3.98 -28.46 -16.38
C ARG A 175 3.06 -28.82 -15.22
N GLN A 176 3.05 -28.00 -14.18
CA GLN A 176 2.17 -28.19 -13.02
C GLN A 176 0.69 -28.07 -13.40
N ALA A 177 0.35 -27.08 -14.23
CA ALA A 177 -1.01 -26.90 -14.72
C ALA A 177 -1.49 -28.09 -15.55
N ILE A 178 -0.67 -28.59 -16.48
CA ILE A 178 -0.98 -29.80 -17.29
C ILE A 178 -1.19 -31.03 -16.41
N ALA A 179 -0.42 -31.16 -15.33
CA ALA A 179 -0.47 -32.32 -14.44
C ALA A 179 -1.57 -32.18 -13.35
N SER A 180 -2.24 -31.06 -13.24
CA SER A 180 -3.26 -30.80 -12.22
C SER A 180 -4.61 -31.44 -12.60
N ASP A 181 -5.25 -32.08 -11.65
CA ASP A 181 -6.65 -32.51 -11.76
C ASP A 181 -7.64 -31.38 -11.45
N ASP A 182 -7.17 -30.25 -10.91
CA ASP A 182 -7.98 -29.08 -10.60
C ASP A 182 -8.23 -28.22 -11.83
N ASN A 183 -9.49 -28.01 -12.17
CA ASN A 183 -9.90 -27.24 -13.34
C ASN A 183 -10.99 -26.20 -13.01
N PRO A 184 -10.87 -24.96 -13.51
CA PRO A 184 -9.75 -24.44 -14.32
C PRO A 184 -8.52 -24.08 -13.49
N THR A 185 -7.32 -24.25 -14.08
CA THR A 185 -6.06 -23.74 -13.50
C THR A 185 -5.73 -22.38 -14.11
N THR A 186 -5.46 -21.38 -13.27
CA THR A 186 -5.08 -20.05 -13.72
C THR A 186 -3.58 -19.82 -13.53
N LEU A 187 -2.88 -19.43 -14.58
CA LEU A 187 -1.50 -18.98 -14.56
C LEU A 187 -1.47 -17.46 -14.64
N LEU A 188 -0.77 -16.81 -13.69
CA LEU A 188 -0.68 -15.36 -13.59
C LEU A 188 0.76 -14.90 -13.88
N ASP A 189 0.92 -14.06 -14.92
CA ASP A 189 2.15 -13.30 -15.13
C ASP A 189 2.03 -11.95 -14.40
N PHE A 190 2.46 -11.91 -13.14
CA PHE A 190 2.39 -10.68 -12.35
C PHE A 190 3.55 -9.72 -12.62
N GLY A 191 4.62 -10.18 -13.30
CA GLY A 191 5.71 -9.32 -13.76
C GLY A 191 5.28 -8.38 -14.89
N ASP A 192 4.30 -8.78 -15.69
CA ASP A 192 3.73 -7.98 -16.78
C ASP A 192 2.36 -7.40 -16.44
N ASN A 193 2.19 -6.92 -15.20
CA ASN A 193 0.95 -6.37 -14.69
C ASN A 193 0.62 -5.01 -15.31
N ILE A 194 -0.42 -4.94 -16.14
CA ILE A 194 -0.91 -3.70 -16.79
C ILE A 194 -1.27 -2.64 -15.75
N GLY A 195 -1.91 -3.03 -14.64
CA GLY A 195 -2.23 -2.13 -13.53
C GLY A 195 -1.00 -1.49 -12.89
N GLY A 196 0.16 -2.10 -13.09
CA GLY A 196 1.45 -1.60 -12.65
C GLY A 196 2.20 -0.76 -13.68
N GLY A 197 1.64 -0.57 -14.86
CA GLY A 197 2.25 0.19 -15.94
C GLY A 197 3.06 -0.65 -16.93
N SER A 198 3.04 -1.97 -16.81
CA SER A 198 3.62 -2.87 -17.82
C SER A 198 2.77 -2.90 -19.09
N ALA A 199 3.36 -3.33 -20.20
CA ALA A 199 2.67 -3.38 -21.48
C ALA A 199 1.56 -4.43 -21.55
N GLY A 200 1.67 -5.50 -20.79
CA GLY A 200 0.73 -6.63 -20.80
C GLY A 200 0.85 -7.48 -22.06
N ASP A 201 2.05 -7.54 -22.64
CA ASP A 201 2.33 -8.22 -23.91
C ASP A 201 3.36 -9.34 -23.78
N SER A 202 3.67 -9.75 -22.56
CA SER A 202 4.57 -10.87 -22.27
C SER A 202 4.05 -12.17 -22.88
N THR A 203 4.92 -12.91 -23.55
CA THR A 203 4.61 -14.19 -24.19
C THR A 203 5.27 -15.40 -23.50
N PHE A 204 5.89 -15.23 -22.35
CA PHE A 204 6.64 -16.30 -21.67
C PHE A 204 5.77 -17.51 -21.32
N VAL A 205 4.56 -17.29 -20.81
CA VAL A 205 3.60 -18.38 -20.52
C VAL A 205 3.09 -19.01 -21.80
N LEU A 206 2.73 -18.19 -22.81
CA LEU A 206 2.26 -18.67 -24.12
C LEU A 206 3.30 -19.54 -24.82
N GLU A 207 4.57 -19.11 -24.81
CA GLU A 207 5.68 -19.89 -25.36
C GLU A 207 5.74 -21.31 -24.73
N GLN A 208 5.57 -21.39 -23.42
CA GLN A 208 5.62 -22.67 -22.70
C GLN A 208 4.37 -23.53 -22.95
N LEU A 209 3.18 -22.92 -23.08
CA LEU A 209 1.97 -23.65 -23.47
C LEU A 209 2.15 -24.32 -24.85
N LEU A 210 2.70 -23.60 -25.82
CA LEU A 210 2.97 -24.14 -27.16
C LEU A 210 4.08 -25.19 -27.16
N ALA A 211 5.20 -24.91 -26.48
CA ALA A 211 6.35 -25.82 -26.43
C ALA A 211 6.02 -27.17 -25.76
N GLN A 212 5.16 -27.15 -24.74
CA GLN A 212 4.75 -28.35 -24.00
C GLN A 212 3.45 -28.94 -24.54
N GLN A 213 2.92 -28.43 -25.64
CA GLN A 213 1.72 -28.94 -26.31
C GLN A 213 0.53 -29.05 -25.34
N ALA A 214 0.37 -28.04 -24.47
CA ALA A 214 -0.78 -27.96 -23.59
C ALA A 214 -2.07 -27.93 -24.39
N ASP A 215 -3.13 -28.54 -23.87
CA ASP A 215 -4.44 -28.59 -24.51
C ASP A 215 -5.50 -27.91 -23.63
N GLY A 216 -6.53 -27.37 -24.25
CA GLY A 216 -7.67 -26.77 -23.53
C GLY A 216 -7.43 -25.41 -22.86
N TRP A 217 -6.44 -24.63 -23.31
CA TRP A 217 -6.12 -23.29 -22.79
C TRP A 217 -6.66 -22.15 -23.66
#